data_eb3f0c9fe739efe225f884e788870606
#
_entry.id   eb3f0c9fe739efe225f884e788870606
#
_cell.length_a   1.000
_cell.length_b   1.000
_cell.length_c   1.000
_cell.angle_alpha   90.00
_cell.angle_beta   90.00
_cell.angle_gamma   90.00
#
_symmetry.space_group_name_H-M   'P 1'
#
loop_
_entity.id
_entity.type
_entity.pdbx_description
1 polymer ?
#
loop_
_entity_poly.entity_id
_entity_poly.type
_entity_poly.pdbx_seq_one_letter_code
_entity_poly.pdbx_strand_id
1 'polypeptide(L)'
;MKRFDIWLVMKNPEKGRVVDNLGLCTIVTPDELIELPNLIVAPMTTESENIESRVQCRFDNAIGYIMVDQLRTIDKFRFIKKLGELESDVQLRLCDCLLEFFAL
;
A
#
# COMPACT_ATOMS: atom_id res chain seq x y z
N MET A 1 -3.55 -9.95 9.04
CA MET A 1 -3.61 -8.85 8.08
C MET A 1 -4.79 -7.95 8.40
N LYS A 2 -4.57 -6.66 8.39
CA LYS A 2 -5.60 -5.66 8.64
C LYS A 2 -5.46 -4.50 7.67
N ARG A 3 -6.55 -3.77 7.45
CA ARG A 3 -6.52 -2.53 6.69
C ARG A 3 -5.49 -1.58 7.29
N PHE A 4 -4.71 -0.92 6.44
CA PHE A 4 -3.64 0.02 6.78
C PHE A 4 -2.36 -0.62 7.33
N ASP A 5 -2.28 -1.95 7.37
CA ASP A 5 -0.99 -2.62 7.60
C ASP A 5 -0.04 -2.29 6.45
N ILE A 6 1.24 -2.16 6.80
CA ILE A 6 2.32 -1.99 5.82
C ILE A 6 3.04 -3.31 5.66
N TRP A 7 3.12 -3.78 4.43
CA TRP A 7 3.70 -5.09 4.11
C TRP A 7 4.76 -5.00 3.03
N LEU A 8 5.78 -5.85 3.17
CA LEU A 8 6.71 -6.16 2.10
C LEU A 8 6.07 -7.24 1.22
N VAL A 9 6.01 -6.99 -0.07
CA VAL A 9 5.36 -7.89 -1.03
C VAL A 9 6.25 -8.19 -2.21
N MET A 10 6.01 -9.33 -2.84
CA MET A 10 6.62 -9.69 -4.12
C MET A 10 5.79 -9.07 -5.25
N LYS A 11 6.37 -8.14 -6.00
CA LYS A 11 5.66 -7.40 -7.04
C LYS A 11 5.23 -8.28 -8.20
N ASN A 12 6.10 -9.21 -8.61
CA ASN A 12 5.84 -10.11 -9.72
C ASN A 12 6.49 -11.47 -9.43
N PRO A 13 5.70 -12.51 -9.10
CA PRO A 13 6.24 -13.82 -8.72
C PRO A 13 6.97 -14.54 -9.84
N GLU A 14 6.80 -14.12 -11.09
CA GLU A 14 7.40 -14.77 -12.26
C GLU A 14 8.78 -14.23 -12.61
N LYS A 15 9.17 -13.07 -12.07
CA LYS A 15 10.49 -12.49 -12.29
C LYS A 15 11.46 -12.96 -11.22
N GLY A 16 12.48 -13.70 -11.63
CA GLY A 16 13.31 -14.53 -10.80
C GLY A 16 14.27 -13.92 -9.80
N ARG A 17 14.35 -12.59 -9.60
CA ARG A 17 15.19 -12.01 -8.55
C ARG A 17 14.32 -11.39 -7.44
N VAL A 18 14.43 -11.98 -6.25
CA VAL A 18 13.66 -11.53 -5.09
C VAL A 18 13.98 -10.07 -4.74
N VAL A 19 15.25 -9.68 -4.81
CA VAL A 19 15.72 -8.34 -4.39
C VAL A 19 15.12 -7.23 -5.26
N ASP A 20 15.06 -7.43 -6.56
CA ASP A 20 14.53 -6.43 -7.50
C ASP A 20 13.00 -6.45 -7.61
N ASN A 21 12.39 -7.45 -6.99
CA ASN A 21 10.96 -7.71 -7.11
C ASN A 21 10.17 -7.39 -5.82
N LEU A 22 10.85 -6.85 -4.82
CA LEU A 22 10.20 -6.49 -3.56
C LEU A 22 9.64 -5.07 -3.63
N GLY A 23 8.53 -4.86 -2.94
CA GLY A 23 7.93 -3.54 -2.83
C GLY A 23 7.21 -3.38 -1.52
N LEU A 24 7.03 -2.14 -1.10
CA LEU A 24 6.21 -1.80 0.05
C LEU A 24 4.81 -1.44 -0.41
N CYS A 25 3.83 -1.85 0.37
CA CYS A 25 2.45 -1.45 0.14
C CYS A 25 1.69 -1.33 1.45
N THR A 26 0.57 -0.64 1.41
CA THR A 26 -0.39 -0.64 2.52
C THR A 26 -1.68 -1.30 2.06
N ILE A 27 -2.30 -2.07 2.95
CA ILE A 27 -3.56 -2.75 2.65
C ILE A 27 -4.70 -1.74 2.68
N VAL A 28 -5.48 -1.71 1.61
CA VAL A 28 -6.66 -0.83 1.48
C VAL A 28 -7.95 -1.60 1.67
N THR A 29 -7.94 -2.90 1.45
CA THR A 29 -9.12 -3.76 1.66
C THR A 29 -9.68 -3.56 3.07
N PRO A 30 -11.01 -3.31 3.20
CA PRO A 30 -11.62 -3.20 4.53
C PRO A 30 -11.50 -4.50 5.32
N ASP A 31 -11.45 -4.39 6.65
CA ASP A 31 -11.29 -5.56 7.52
C ASP A 31 -12.40 -6.60 7.33
N GLU A 32 -13.60 -6.17 6.95
CA GLU A 32 -14.73 -7.05 6.67
C GLU A 32 -14.49 -7.98 5.48
N LEU A 33 -13.55 -7.63 4.60
CA LEU A 33 -13.23 -8.41 3.40
C LEU A 33 -11.83 -9.01 3.44
N ILE A 34 -11.18 -8.95 4.61
CA ILE A 34 -9.77 -9.35 4.74
C ILE A 34 -9.53 -10.84 4.53
N GLU A 35 -10.58 -11.66 4.60
CA GLU A 35 -10.47 -13.11 4.39
C GLU A 35 -10.47 -13.52 2.91
N LEU A 36 -10.67 -12.57 2.00
CA LEU A 36 -10.57 -12.86 0.57
C LEU A 36 -9.16 -13.32 0.21
N PRO A 37 -9.00 -14.15 -0.82
CA PRO A 37 -7.68 -14.65 -1.22
C PRO A 37 -6.77 -13.56 -1.81
N ASN A 38 -7.35 -12.46 -2.25
CA ASN A 38 -6.61 -11.32 -2.82
C ASN A 38 -6.97 -10.07 -2.05
N LEU A 39 -6.00 -9.18 -1.88
CA LEU A 39 -6.22 -7.92 -1.21
C LEU A 39 -5.87 -6.76 -2.15
N ILE A 40 -6.59 -5.66 -2.01
CA ILE A 40 -6.27 -4.42 -2.71
C ILE A 40 -5.28 -3.64 -1.86
N VAL A 41 -4.19 -3.21 -2.48
CA VAL A 41 -3.13 -2.46 -1.82
C VAL A 41 -2.81 -1.19 -2.59
N ALA A 42 -2.26 -0.21 -1.88
CA ALA A 42 -1.67 0.97 -2.48
C ALA A 42 -0.15 0.86 -2.33
N PRO A 43 0.60 0.85 -3.45
CA PRO A 43 2.06 0.81 -3.37
C PRO A 43 2.61 2.07 -2.72
N MET A 44 3.79 1.94 -2.11
CA MET A 44 4.50 3.04 -1.44
C MET A 44 5.83 3.27 -2.14
N THR A 45 6.23 4.52 -2.26
CA THR A 45 7.49 4.92 -2.88
C THR A 45 8.18 6.01 -2.06
N THR A 46 9.50 6.11 -2.18
CA THR A 46 10.26 7.23 -1.61
C THR A 46 10.44 8.36 -2.61
N GLU A 47 10.07 8.17 -3.86
CA GLU A 47 10.19 9.19 -4.89
C GLU A 47 9.12 10.27 -4.70
N SER A 48 9.59 11.53 -4.64
CA SER A 48 8.73 12.68 -4.45
C SER A 48 8.25 13.19 -5.79
N GLU A 49 6.97 12.98 -6.07
CA GLU A 49 6.29 13.64 -7.17
C GLU A 49 5.09 14.39 -6.62
N ASN A 50 4.92 15.63 -7.06
CA ASN A 50 3.82 16.47 -6.60
C ASN A 50 2.51 16.08 -7.31
N ILE A 51 1.96 14.93 -6.92
CA ILE A 51 0.72 14.38 -7.47
C ILE A 51 -0.32 14.33 -6.36
N GLU A 52 -1.51 14.89 -6.60
CA GLU A 52 -2.59 14.97 -5.61
C GLU A 52 -3.07 13.60 -5.13
N SER A 53 -2.94 12.57 -5.97
CA SER A 53 -3.35 11.21 -5.63
C SER A 53 -2.33 10.45 -4.77
N ARG A 54 -1.34 11.14 -4.23
CA ARG A 54 -0.31 10.53 -3.38
C ARG A 54 -0.36 11.12 -1.98
N VAL A 55 -0.31 10.24 -0.99
CA VAL A 55 -0.40 10.60 0.42
C VAL A 55 0.97 10.47 1.05
N GLN A 56 1.51 11.58 1.55
CA GLN A 56 2.79 11.57 2.25
C GLN A 56 2.65 10.85 3.59
N CYS A 57 3.61 10.01 3.90
CA CYS A 57 3.68 9.30 5.18
C CYS A 57 5.13 9.20 5.64
N ARG A 58 5.32 8.87 6.90
CA ARG A 58 6.62 8.60 7.45
C ARG A 58 6.69 7.12 7.81
N PHE A 59 7.72 6.44 7.30
CA PHE A 59 7.93 5.04 7.57
C PHE A 59 9.43 4.79 7.73
N ASP A 60 9.82 4.11 8.82
CA ASP A 60 11.21 3.74 9.11
C ASP A 60 12.17 4.95 9.05
N ASN A 61 11.74 6.06 9.67
CA ASN A 61 12.47 7.35 9.72
C ASN A 61 12.70 7.99 8.33
N ALA A 62 11.98 7.54 7.33
CA ALA A 62 12.05 8.12 5.99
C ALA A 62 10.67 8.65 5.57
N ILE A 63 10.66 9.62 4.68
CA ILE A 63 9.44 10.13 4.08
C ILE A 63 9.11 9.27 2.87
N GLY A 64 7.87 8.79 2.81
CA GLY A 64 7.37 8.03 1.69
C GLY A 64 6.04 8.58 1.20
N TYR A 65 5.55 8.01 0.11
CA TYR A 65 4.30 8.41 -0.52
C TYR A 65 3.48 7.17 -0.86
N ILE A 66 2.21 7.19 -0.47
CA ILE A 66 1.25 6.13 -0.80
C ILE A 66 0.59 6.52 -2.12
N MET A 67 0.69 5.64 -3.10
CA MET A 67 0.25 5.93 -4.47
C MET A 67 -1.16 5.42 -4.72
N VAL A 68 -2.16 6.26 -4.46
CA VAL A 68 -3.56 5.92 -4.70
C VAL A 68 -3.84 5.73 -6.20
N ASP A 69 -3.10 6.41 -7.06
CA ASP A 69 -3.21 6.28 -8.50
C ASP A 69 -2.74 4.92 -9.04
N GLN A 70 -2.11 4.08 -8.20
CA GLN A 70 -1.56 2.80 -8.60
C GLN A 70 -2.08 1.63 -7.76
N LEU A 71 -3.32 1.69 -7.34
CA LEU A 71 -3.94 0.57 -6.62
C LEU A 71 -3.79 -0.74 -7.39
N ARG A 72 -3.51 -1.81 -6.65
CA ARG A 72 -3.33 -3.15 -7.21
C ARG A 72 -4.05 -4.19 -6.38
N THR A 73 -4.45 -5.27 -7.02
CA THR A 73 -4.90 -6.47 -6.35
C THR A 73 -3.72 -7.43 -6.27
N ILE A 74 -3.41 -7.90 -5.08
CA ILE A 74 -2.27 -8.82 -4.83
C ILE A 74 -2.77 -10.06 -4.12
N ASP A 75 -2.39 -11.23 -4.63
CA ASP A 75 -2.67 -12.51 -3.99
C ASP A 75 -1.96 -12.61 -2.64
N LYS A 76 -2.62 -13.17 -1.65
CA LYS A 76 -2.06 -13.24 -0.29
C LYS A 76 -0.71 -13.95 -0.23
N PHE A 77 -0.46 -14.94 -1.09
CA PHE A 77 0.82 -15.64 -1.07
C PHE A 77 2.01 -14.75 -1.45
N ARG A 78 1.77 -13.59 -2.04
CA ARG A 78 2.81 -12.63 -2.40
C ARG A 78 3.21 -11.72 -1.24
N PHE A 79 2.47 -11.74 -0.16
CA PHE A 79 2.79 -10.97 1.04
C PHE A 79 3.88 -11.70 1.83
N ILE A 80 5.01 -11.02 2.06
CA ILE A 80 6.20 -11.64 2.67
C ILE A 80 6.27 -11.35 4.16
N LYS A 81 6.19 -10.08 4.55
CA LYS A 81 6.39 -9.68 5.94
C LYS A 81 5.64 -8.40 6.26
N LYS A 82 4.94 -8.40 7.39
CA LYS A 82 4.37 -7.17 7.94
C LYS A 82 5.48 -6.32 8.54
N LEU A 83 5.54 -5.05 8.15
CA LEU A 83 6.57 -4.11 8.61
C LEU A 83 6.04 -3.06 9.57
N GLY A 84 4.74 -2.85 9.64
CA GLY A 84 4.15 -1.87 10.52
C GLY A 84 2.70 -1.57 10.17
N GLU A 85 2.25 -0.43 10.64
CA GLU A 85 0.90 0.08 10.40
C GLU A 85 0.98 1.58 10.13
N LEU A 86 0.06 2.10 9.32
CA LEU A 86 -0.03 3.54 9.10
C LEU A 86 -0.45 4.25 10.39
N GLU A 87 0.10 5.42 10.66
CA GLU A 87 -0.34 6.27 11.76
C GLU A 87 -1.77 6.78 11.50
N SER A 88 -2.50 7.10 12.57
CA SER A 88 -3.92 7.44 12.48
C SER A 88 -4.22 8.62 11.56
N ASP A 89 -3.39 9.66 11.58
CA ASP A 89 -3.55 10.82 10.71
C ASP A 89 -3.32 10.47 9.24
N VAL A 90 -2.38 9.57 8.96
CA VAL A 90 -2.12 9.08 7.60
C VAL A 90 -3.31 8.24 7.11
N GLN A 91 -3.88 7.39 7.97
CA GLN A 91 -5.06 6.61 7.65
C GLN A 91 -6.22 7.52 7.20
N LEU A 92 -6.48 8.59 7.93
CA LEU A 92 -7.55 9.54 7.59
C LEU A 92 -7.27 10.24 6.26
N ARG A 93 -6.04 10.70 6.04
CA ARG A 93 -5.67 11.34 4.77
C ARG A 93 -5.75 10.39 3.60
N LEU A 94 -5.40 9.11 3.82
CA LEU A 94 -5.52 8.09 2.78
C LEU A 94 -6.98 7.85 2.43
N CYS A 95 -7.86 7.74 3.42
CA CYS A 95 -9.30 7.58 3.18
C CYS A 95 -9.88 8.76 2.41
N ASP A 96 -9.51 9.98 2.78
CA ASP A 96 -9.98 11.19 2.07
C ASP A 96 -9.50 11.18 0.61
N CYS A 97 -8.24 10.80 0.39
CA CYS A 97 -7.68 10.72 -0.96
C CYS A 97 -8.39 9.66 -1.81
N LEU A 98 -8.70 8.50 -1.22
CA LEU A 98 -9.44 7.44 -1.91
C LEU A 98 -10.85 7.90 -2.28
N LEU A 99 -11.53 8.60 -1.38
CA LEU A 99 -12.86 9.14 -1.64
C LEU A 99 -12.84 10.14 -2.81
N GLU A 100 -11.88 11.05 -2.81
CA GLU A 100 -11.73 12.03 -3.90
C GLU A 100 -11.37 11.36 -5.22
N PHE A 101 -10.49 10.36 -5.17
CA PHE A 101 -10.04 9.65 -6.38
C PHE A 101 -11.17 8.94 -7.10
N PHE A 102 -12.13 8.38 -6.35
CA PHE A 102 -13.27 7.67 -6.92
C PHE A 102 -14.56 8.52 -7.01
N ALA A 103 -14.52 9.78 -6.63
CA ALA A 103 -15.67 10.67 -6.74
C ALA A 103 -15.94 11.03 -8.20
N LEU A 104 -17.22 11.16 -8.51
CA LEU A 104 -17.64 11.61 -9.84
C LEU A 104 -17.52 13.10 -10.01
#